data_d926ce8d1a3fe65425f639eb847ded4b
#
_entry.id   d926ce8d1a3fe65425f639eb847ded4b
#
_cell.length_a   1.000
_cell.length_b   1.000
_cell.length_c   1.000
_cell.angle_alpha   90.00
_cell.angle_beta   90.00
_cell.angle_gamma   90.00
#
_symmetry.space_group_name_H-M   'P 1'
#
loop_
_entity.id
_entity.type
_entity.pdbx_description
1 polymer ?
#
loop_
_entity_poly.entity_id
_entity_poly.type
_entity_poly.pdbx_seq_one_letter_code
_entity_poly.pdbx_strand_id
1 'polypeptide(L)'
;MAEKIKKARLNYGKTILIGFGFMSVQIAWIIYNAYVPLILKENETIQNLKWAGLAVGIIMVIDNIFGVVFQPLFGRISDRTHTRFGKRTPFLMIGIPLCALFFIFIPRIHIIGILMLDVIVFNFIMSTWRSPVVAMMPDFVPSEPRSEGNAVINIMGGVGVVLGTVAGKIITFIMPKGTSEAVIRNNVFIFGAVIMIICLMVVVFLVKEPDNRISKAEIITREAEFKKDKAKKDGKGGLKSTGLSKGELKSLIFMLVALFFNSNATDSIQTYFTTFAKYELDFSESNASLIIALFAAATAIGAIPAGKLGRRFGRKRTIMSGWAGVLALFLLYAGTKLQFLLYVAIVCGGALIAFVTINTLPLVLEIGGPDRLGTFTGYYYTATFSASIVGPVLVGGMFDVTKKFTADGNTNYWSLFIYAPVCFALAMLCMTQVKHGETQTISDEVIEEIAQDD
;
A
#
# COMPACT_ATOMS: atom_id res chain seq x y z
N MET A 1 19.36 -44.20 -10.46
CA MET A 1 18.06 -43.98 -9.74
C MET A 1 17.93 -42.48 -9.50
N ALA A 2 17.19 -41.75 -10.29
CA ALA A 2 16.93 -40.36 -10.08
C ALA A 2 15.90 -40.22 -8.93
N GLU A 3 16.35 -39.77 -7.79
CA GLU A 3 15.51 -39.47 -6.65
C GLU A 3 14.52 -38.35 -7.09
N LYS A 4 13.25 -38.70 -7.20
CA LYS A 4 12.19 -37.72 -7.51
C LYS A 4 12.21 -36.66 -6.42
N ILE A 5 12.82 -35.50 -6.70
CA ILE A 5 12.76 -34.33 -5.84
C ILE A 5 11.28 -34.00 -5.65
N LYS A 6 10.74 -34.30 -4.47
CA LYS A 6 9.37 -33.96 -4.09
C LYS A 6 9.26 -32.43 -4.10
N LYS A 7 8.59 -31.86 -5.09
CA LYS A 7 8.26 -30.43 -5.10
C LYS A 7 7.61 -30.04 -3.78
N ALA A 8 8.15 -29.02 -3.12
CA ALA A 8 7.58 -28.52 -1.89
C ALA A 8 6.18 -27.94 -2.17
N ARG A 9 5.17 -28.45 -1.47
CA ARG A 9 3.77 -27.99 -1.63
C ARG A 9 3.46 -26.88 -0.62
N LEU A 10 2.71 -25.87 -1.05
CA LEU A 10 2.20 -24.82 -0.18
C LEU A 10 1.21 -25.41 0.84
N ASN A 11 1.41 -25.11 2.11
CA ASN A 11 0.41 -25.37 3.13
C ASN A 11 -0.57 -24.18 3.19
N TYR A 12 -1.65 -24.25 2.40
CA TYR A 12 -2.66 -23.20 2.30
C TYR A 12 -3.26 -22.83 3.66
N GLY A 13 -3.61 -23.83 4.50
CA GLY A 13 -4.19 -23.59 5.82
C GLY A 13 -3.27 -22.72 6.70
N LYS A 14 -1.99 -23.09 6.81
CA LYS A 14 -1.01 -22.30 7.58
C LYS A 14 -0.75 -20.93 6.98
N THR A 15 -0.72 -20.82 5.64
CA THR A 15 -0.52 -19.55 4.95
C THR A 15 -1.70 -18.59 5.14
N ILE A 16 -2.94 -19.11 5.14
CA ILE A 16 -4.14 -18.34 5.47
C ILE A 16 -4.07 -17.82 6.92
N LEU A 17 -3.67 -18.65 7.87
CA LEU A 17 -3.53 -18.23 9.27
C LEU A 17 -2.47 -17.12 9.43
N ILE A 18 -1.35 -17.18 8.72
CA ILE A 18 -0.37 -16.08 8.68
C ILE A 18 -0.99 -14.84 8.04
N GLY A 19 -1.84 -15.03 7.03
CA GLY A 19 -2.56 -13.95 6.36
C GLY A 19 -3.44 -13.09 7.27
N PHE A 20 -3.88 -13.61 8.45
CA PHE A 20 -4.57 -12.78 9.46
C PHE A 20 -3.69 -11.65 9.99
N GLY A 21 -2.37 -11.84 10.08
CA GLY A 21 -1.45 -10.76 10.38
C GLY A 21 -1.52 -9.63 9.33
N PHE A 22 -1.54 -9.98 8.04
CA PHE A 22 -1.74 -9.01 6.95
C PHE A 22 -3.11 -8.33 7.02
N MET A 23 -4.16 -9.09 7.31
CA MET A 23 -5.51 -8.55 7.48
C MET A 23 -5.55 -7.49 8.59
N SER A 24 -4.86 -7.72 9.73
CA SER A 24 -4.80 -6.75 10.83
C SER A 24 -4.09 -5.45 10.44
N VAL A 25 -3.02 -5.53 9.62
CA VAL A 25 -2.34 -4.35 9.08
C VAL A 25 -3.28 -3.54 8.20
N GLN A 26 -3.95 -4.21 7.27
CA GLN A 26 -4.74 -3.55 6.24
C GLN A 26 -6.02 -2.92 6.79
N ILE A 27 -6.68 -3.55 7.77
CA ILE A 27 -7.88 -2.98 8.39
C ILE A 27 -7.55 -1.69 9.17
N ALA A 28 -6.44 -1.67 9.92
CA ALA A 28 -6.01 -0.47 10.62
C ALA A 28 -5.70 0.67 9.65
N TRP A 29 -4.97 0.33 8.58
CA TRP A 29 -4.51 1.28 7.58
C TRP A 29 -5.66 1.92 6.79
N ILE A 30 -6.63 1.12 6.34
CA ILE A 30 -7.74 1.64 5.54
C ILE A 30 -8.68 2.53 6.38
N ILE A 31 -8.93 2.18 7.65
CA ILE A 31 -9.73 3.02 8.55
C ILE A 31 -8.96 4.31 8.87
N TYR A 32 -7.65 4.23 9.17
CA TYR A 32 -6.80 5.40 9.41
C TYR A 32 -6.86 6.38 8.24
N ASN A 33 -6.59 5.92 7.03
CA ASN A 33 -6.56 6.77 5.84
C ASN A 33 -7.93 7.36 5.48
N ALA A 34 -9.02 6.63 5.75
CA ALA A 34 -10.36 7.11 5.46
C ALA A 34 -10.86 8.17 6.45
N TYR A 35 -10.52 8.06 7.73
CA TYR A 35 -11.16 8.87 8.78
C TYR A 35 -10.24 9.91 9.41
N VAL A 36 -8.91 9.68 9.48
CA VAL A 36 -8.00 10.64 10.12
C VAL A 36 -7.96 12.00 9.43
N PRO A 37 -7.94 12.10 8.08
CA PRO A 37 -8.01 13.40 7.41
C PRO A 37 -9.28 14.19 7.76
N LEU A 38 -10.42 13.51 7.96
CA LEU A 38 -11.68 14.13 8.38
C LEU A 38 -11.58 14.65 9.81
N ILE A 39 -11.08 13.82 10.75
CA ILE A 39 -10.88 14.20 12.16
C ILE A 39 -9.98 15.42 12.25
N LEU A 40 -8.87 15.43 11.52
CA LEU A 40 -7.94 16.56 11.49
C LEU A 40 -8.60 17.81 10.93
N LYS A 41 -9.37 17.68 9.84
CA LYS A 41 -10.06 18.81 9.23
C LYS A 41 -11.16 19.39 10.13
N GLU A 42 -11.84 18.57 10.92
CA GLU A 42 -12.88 19.02 11.86
C GLU A 42 -12.31 19.65 13.15
N ASN A 43 -11.00 19.53 13.38
CA ASN A 43 -10.35 20.10 14.55
C ASN A 43 -10.24 21.63 14.40
N GLU A 44 -10.79 22.39 15.36
CA GLU A 44 -10.83 23.86 15.35
C GLU A 44 -9.44 24.49 15.19
N THR A 45 -8.42 23.95 15.84
CA THR A 45 -7.05 24.47 15.73
C THR A 45 -6.51 24.34 14.30
N ILE A 46 -6.78 23.23 13.63
CA ILE A 46 -6.38 23.03 12.24
C ILE A 46 -7.19 23.94 11.31
N GLN A 47 -8.50 24.08 11.53
CA GLN A 47 -9.36 24.96 10.72
C GLN A 47 -8.88 26.42 10.72
N ASN A 48 -8.37 26.88 11.85
CA ASN A 48 -7.86 28.25 12.03
C ASN A 48 -6.46 28.48 11.42
N LEU A 49 -5.80 27.45 10.92
CA LEU A 49 -4.51 27.60 10.24
C LEU A 49 -4.69 28.19 8.83
N LYS A 50 -3.82 29.10 8.46
CA LYS A 50 -3.77 29.68 7.10
C LYS A 50 -3.55 28.59 6.02
N TRP A 51 -2.87 27.50 6.36
CA TRP A 51 -2.51 26.39 5.51
C TRP A 51 -3.02 25.06 6.11
N ALA A 52 -4.32 24.99 6.38
CA ALA A 52 -4.95 23.85 7.05
C ALA A 52 -4.82 22.55 6.24
N GLY A 53 -5.03 22.61 4.92
CA GLY A 53 -4.90 21.45 4.04
C GLY A 53 -3.47 20.92 3.97
N LEU A 54 -2.48 21.83 3.90
CA LEU A 54 -1.06 21.46 3.96
C LEU A 54 -0.72 20.78 5.30
N ALA A 55 -1.23 21.30 6.42
CA ALA A 55 -1.02 20.70 7.73
C ALA A 55 -1.58 19.28 7.81
N VAL A 56 -2.80 19.05 7.32
CA VAL A 56 -3.38 17.70 7.21
C VAL A 56 -2.51 16.79 6.35
N GLY A 57 -2.05 17.28 5.19
CA GLY A 57 -1.16 16.52 4.31
C GLY A 57 0.13 16.11 4.97
N ILE A 58 0.79 17.01 5.71
CA ILE A 58 2.02 16.72 6.47
C ILE A 58 1.77 15.67 7.57
N ILE A 59 0.65 15.78 8.28
CA ILE A 59 0.30 14.82 9.33
C ILE A 59 0.07 13.42 8.72
N MET A 60 -0.63 13.35 7.58
CA MET A 60 -0.91 12.08 6.92
C MET A 60 0.33 11.39 6.34
N VAL A 61 1.43 12.09 6.20
CA VAL A 61 2.71 11.53 5.70
C VAL A 61 3.54 10.89 6.81
N ILE A 62 3.25 11.18 8.07
CA ILE A 62 4.02 10.66 9.22
C ILE A 62 4.11 9.14 9.16
N ASP A 63 3.05 8.45 8.81
CA ASP A 63 2.99 7.00 8.65
C ASP A 63 4.00 6.46 7.64
N ASN A 64 4.13 7.12 6.48
CA ASN A 64 5.08 6.74 5.44
C ASN A 64 6.52 6.99 5.87
N ILE A 65 6.79 8.10 6.57
CA ILE A 65 8.11 8.39 7.13
C ILE A 65 8.49 7.30 8.14
N PHE A 66 7.59 6.96 9.06
CA PHE A 66 7.82 5.88 10.02
C PHE A 66 7.99 4.54 9.33
N GLY A 67 7.23 4.28 8.27
CA GLY A 67 7.36 3.08 7.45
C GLY A 67 8.75 2.94 6.84
N VAL A 68 9.26 3.99 6.21
CA VAL A 68 10.58 3.98 5.56
C VAL A 68 11.72 3.83 6.57
N VAL A 69 11.64 4.51 7.72
CA VAL A 69 12.72 4.56 8.71
C VAL A 69 12.68 3.33 9.64
N PHE A 70 11.53 3.05 10.23
CA PHE A 70 11.44 2.09 11.33
C PHE A 70 11.12 0.66 10.88
N GLN A 71 10.40 0.45 9.78
CA GLN A 71 10.11 -0.92 9.32
C GLN A 71 11.37 -1.74 9.00
N PRO A 72 12.38 -1.23 8.27
CA PRO A 72 13.62 -1.97 8.07
C PRO A 72 14.41 -2.18 9.37
N LEU A 73 14.31 -1.26 10.31
CA LEU A 73 14.95 -1.38 11.63
C LEU A 73 14.32 -2.52 12.43
N PHE A 74 12.99 -2.51 12.60
CA PHE A 74 12.30 -3.55 13.35
C PHE A 74 12.28 -4.90 12.63
N GLY A 75 12.31 -4.92 11.30
CA GLY A 75 12.58 -6.13 10.53
C GLY A 75 13.90 -6.78 10.96
N ARG A 76 14.98 -6.02 10.98
CA ARG A 76 16.31 -6.50 11.43
C ARG A 76 16.35 -6.89 12.91
N ILE A 77 15.70 -6.12 13.78
CA ILE A 77 15.61 -6.45 15.22
C ILE A 77 14.89 -7.79 15.38
N SER A 78 13.75 -7.98 14.68
CA SER A 78 13.00 -9.22 14.77
C SER A 78 13.75 -10.43 14.19
N ASP A 79 14.59 -10.23 13.15
CA ASP A 79 15.47 -11.29 12.63
C ASP A 79 16.48 -11.79 13.67
N ARG A 80 16.89 -10.92 14.59
CA ARG A 80 17.87 -11.22 15.66
C ARG A 80 17.23 -11.61 17.00
N THR A 81 15.91 -11.61 17.05
CA THR A 81 15.17 -11.93 18.27
C THR A 81 15.05 -13.44 18.42
N HIS A 82 15.40 -13.94 19.61
CA HIS A 82 15.41 -15.36 19.93
C HIS A 82 14.62 -15.59 21.23
N THR A 83 13.37 -16.03 21.08
CA THR A 83 12.47 -16.26 22.22
C THR A 83 11.75 -17.61 22.10
N ARG A 84 11.15 -18.04 23.23
CA ARG A 84 10.30 -19.24 23.26
C ARG A 84 9.08 -19.18 22.34
N PHE A 85 8.68 -17.95 21.96
CA PHE A 85 7.54 -17.71 21.06
C PHE A 85 7.96 -17.53 19.61
N GLY A 86 9.25 -17.76 19.29
CA GLY A 86 9.83 -17.50 17.98
C GLY A 86 10.44 -16.10 17.87
N LYS A 87 10.70 -15.65 16.65
CA LYS A 87 11.37 -14.36 16.36
C LYS A 87 10.39 -13.24 16.02
N ARG A 88 9.20 -13.54 15.49
CA ARG A 88 8.22 -12.55 15.01
C ARG A 88 7.08 -12.35 16.00
N THR A 89 6.56 -13.43 16.57
CA THR A 89 5.38 -13.43 17.46
C THR A 89 5.49 -12.44 18.62
N PRO A 90 6.64 -12.24 19.32
CA PRO A 90 6.72 -11.25 20.40
C PRO A 90 6.39 -9.82 19.98
N PHE A 91 6.79 -9.43 18.76
CA PHE A 91 6.48 -8.11 18.23
C PHE A 91 4.98 -7.92 17.96
N LEU A 92 4.30 -9.00 17.52
CA LEU A 92 2.86 -8.99 17.32
C LEU A 92 2.12 -8.93 18.66
N MET A 93 2.55 -9.73 19.64
CA MET A 93 1.92 -9.83 20.97
C MET A 93 1.93 -8.50 21.73
N ILE A 94 2.98 -7.68 21.55
CA ILE A 94 3.10 -6.38 22.20
C ILE A 94 2.57 -5.28 21.27
N GLY A 95 2.96 -5.31 20.01
CA GLY A 95 2.69 -4.22 19.06
C GLY A 95 1.21 -4.09 18.70
N ILE A 96 0.51 -5.19 18.42
CA ILE A 96 -0.90 -5.13 18.00
C ILE A 96 -1.82 -4.62 19.12
N PRO A 97 -1.75 -5.10 20.38
CA PRO A 97 -2.59 -4.56 21.45
C PRO A 97 -2.31 -3.10 21.75
N LEU A 98 -1.05 -2.68 21.79
CA LEU A 98 -0.71 -1.27 21.98
C LEU A 98 -1.21 -0.43 20.80
N CYS A 99 -1.04 -0.90 19.57
CA CYS A 99 -1.54 -0.23 18.37
C CYS A 99 -3.06 -0.09 18.42
N ALA A 100 -3.79 -1.14 18.79
CA ALA A 100 -5.25 -1.12 18.95
C ALA A 100 -5.70 -0.12 20.01
N LEU A 101 -4.96 -0.01 21.12
CA LEU A 101 -5.25 0.95 22.19
C LEU A 101 -5.18 2.40 21.69
N PHE A 102 -4.06 2.82 21.10
CA PHE A 102 -3.90 4.17 20.55
C PHE A 102 -4.86 4.41 19.38
N PHE A 103 -5.11 3.41 18.53
CA PHE A 103 -6.08 3.50 17.45
C PHE A 103 -7.49 3.87 17.92
N ILE A 104 -7.95 3.33 19.04
CA ILE A 104 -9.24 3.65 19.64
C ILE A 104 -9.30 5.11 20.12
N PHE A 105 -8.20 5.69 20.56
CA PHE A 105 -8.17 7.07 21.07
C PHE A 105 -8.18 8.12 19.96
N ILE A 106 -7.66 7.86 18.78
CA ILE A 106 -7.59 8.84 17.66
C ILE A 106 -8.89 9.66 17.50
N PRO A 107 -10.09 9.05 17.32
CA PRO A 107 -11.30 9.83 17.07
C PRO A 107 -11.90 10.49 18.33
N ARG A 108 -11.33 10.25 19.51
CA ARG A 108 -11.82 10.76 20.81
C ARG A 108 -11.06 11.96 21.32
N ILE A 109 -9.87 12.20 20.77
CA ILE A 109 -8.99 13.29 21.21
C ILE A 109 -9.28 14.53 20.39
N HIS A 110 -9.74 15.59 21.06
CA HIS A 110 -10.07 16.88 20.44
C HIS A 110 -8.92 17.89 20.53
N ILE A 111 -8.02 17.76 21.53
CA ILE A 111 -6.86 18.63 21.70
C ILE A 111 -5.79 18.24 20.69
N ILE A 112 -5.46 19.15 19.73
CA ILE A 112 -4.56 18.85 18.62
C ILE A 112 -3.19 18.33 19.06
N GLY A 113 -2.59 18.89 20.10
CA GLY A 113 -1.27 18.45 20.59
C GLY A 113 -1.28 17.00 21.09
N ILE A 114 -2.35 16.59 21.78
CA ILE A 114 -2.52 15.22 22.29
C ILE A 114 -2.85 14.28 21.10
N LEU A 115 -3.70 14.72 20.17
CA LEU A 115 -4.02 13.96 18.96
C LEU A 115 -2.76 13.70 18.11
N MET A 116 -1.90 14.70 17.95
CA MET A 116 -0.64 14.56 17.24
C MET A 116 0.30 13.57 17.92
N LEU A 117 0.41 13.65 19.26
CA LEU A 117 1.20 12.69 20.02
C LEU A 117 0.65 11.27 19.86
N ASP A 118 -0.67 11.09 19.94
CA ASP A 118 -1.33 9.80 19.74
C ASP A 118 -1.07 9.24 18.34
N VAL A 119 -1.23 10.03 17.28
CA VAL A 119 -0.95 9.66 15.88
C VAL A 119 0.52 9.27 15.69
N ILE A 120 1.46 10.01 16.28
CA ILE A 120 2.90 9.71 16.21
C ILE A 120 3.17 8.37 16.90
N VAL A 121 2.66 8.17 18.11
CA VAL A 121 2.85 6.93 18.87
C VAL A 121 2.19 5.76 18.18
N PHE A 122 0.96 5.91 17.66
CA PHE A 122 0.28 4.90 16.85
C PHE A 122 1.12 4.45 15.65
N ASN A 123 1.61 5.40 14.85
CA ASN A 123 2.41 5.09 13.65
C ASN A 123 3.76 4.47 14.00
N PHE A 124 4.40 4.91 15.08
CA PHE A 124 5.61 4.27 15.59
C PHE A 124 5.35 2.82 15.98
N ILE A 125 4.33 2.56 16.81
CA ILE A 125 3.97 1.19 17.23
C ILE A 125 3.61 0.35 16.01
N MET A 126 2.82 0.88 15.06
CA MET A 126 2.46 0.20 13.82
C MET A 126 3.69 -0.28 13.05
N SER A 127 4.73 0.55 12.96
CA SER A 127 5.97 0.20 12.25
C SER A 127 6.80 -0.88 12.97
N THR A 128 6.62 -1.07 14.29
CA THR A 128 7.37 -2.09 15.06
C THR A 128 6.94 -3.51 14.74
N TRP A 129 5.67 -3.76 14.42
CA TRP A 129 5.12 -5.11 14.20
C TRP A 129 4.73 -5.39 12.76
N ARG A 130 4.51 -4.36 11.93
CA ARG A 130 4.16 -4.52 10.51
C ARG A 130 5.24 -5.28 9.73
N SER A 131 6.51 -4.89 9.89
CA SER A 131 7.62 -5.58 9.22
C SER A 131 7.79 -7.04 9.67
N PRO A 132 7.75 -7.39 10.98
CA PRO A 132 7.68 -8.77 11.43
C PRO A 132 6.52 -9.58 10.83
N VAL A 133 5.31 -9.02 10.72
CA VAL A 133 4.16 -9.69 10.05
C VAL A 133 4.49 -10.05 8.61
N VAL A 134 5.01 -9.08 7.83
CA VAL A 134 5.37 -9.31 6.43
C VAL A 134 6.44 -10.41 6.31
N ALA A 135 7.40 -10.43 7.22
CA ALA A 135 8.49 -11.40 7.22
C ALA A 135 8.05 -12.83 7.66
N MET A 136 6.90 -12.99 8.31
CA MET A 136 6.39 -14.33 8.64
C MET A 136 6.18 -15.20 7.40
N MET A 137 5.68 -14.63 6.29
CA MET A 137 5.41 -15.44 5.09
C MET A 137 6.66 -16.15 4.57
N PRO A 138 7.77 -15.48 4.25
CA PRO A 138 8.98 -16.17 3.78
C PRO A 138 9.65 -17.07 4.85
N ASP A 139 9.36 -16.86 6.13
CA ASP A 139 9.88 -17.73 7.21
C ASP A 139 9.15 -19.08 7.26
N PHE A 140 7.87 -19.13 6.86
CA PHE A 140 7.05 -20.35 6.92
C PHE A 140 6.80 -21.01 5.55
N VAL A 141 6.98 -20.27 4.46
CA VAL A 141 6.72 -20.75 3.10
C VAL A 141 8.05 -21.07 2.40
N PRO A 142 8.26 -22.33 1.96
CA PRO A 142 9.43 -22.71 1.18
C PRO A 142 9.62 -21.84 -0.08
N SER A 143 10.84 -21.79 -0.59
CA SER A 143 11.19 -20.91 -1.72
C SER A 143 10.37 -21.17 -3.00
N GLU A 144 10.12 -22.44 -3.34
CA GLU A 144 9.36 -22.80 -4.55
C GLU A 144 7.92 -22.25 -4.56
N PRO A 145 7.03 -22.55 -3.55
CA PRO A 145 5.66 -22.03 -3.57
C PRO A 145 5.52 -20.62 -2.98
N ARG A 146 6.61 -19.87 -2.82
CA ARG A 146 6.58 -18.54 -2.17
C ARG A 146 5.71 -17.53 -2.92
N SER A 147 5.64 -17.63 -4.25
CA SER A 147 4.77 -16.77 -5.06
C SER A 147 3.29 -17.04 -4.79
N GLU A 148 2.91 -18.32 -4.67
CA GLU A 148 1.54 -18.72 -4.30
C GLU A 148 1.22 -18.30 -2.86
N GLY A 149 2.17 -18.46 -1.95
CA GLY A 149 2.05 -17.99 -0.57
C GLY A 149 1.82 -16.49 -0.48
N ASN A 150 2.55 -15.71 -1.27
CA ASN A 150 2.36 -14.26 -1.35
C ASN A 150 0.96 -13.90 -1.88
N ALA A 151 0.45 -14.62 -2.87
CA ALA A 151 -0.91 -14.40 -3.36
C ALA A 151 -1.96 -14.63 -2.26
N VAL A 152 -1.83 -15.70 -1.49
CA VAL A 152 -2.76 -16.02 -0.39
C VAL A 152 -2.77 -14.93 0.68
N ILE A 153 -1.60 -14.46 1.13
CA ILE A 153 -1.55 -13.40 2.16
C ILE A 153 -2.07 -12.06 1.65
N ASN A 154 -1.87 -11.74 0.36
CA ASN A 154 -2.44 -10.53 -0.24
C ASN A 154 -3.96 -10.62 -0.35
N ILE A 155 -4.55 -11.80 -0.63
CA ILE A 155 -5.99 -12.01 -0.56
C ILE A 155 -6.51 -11.74 0.85
N MET A 156 -5.84 -12.27 1.89
CA MET A 156 -6.21 -12.01 3.28
C MET A 156 -6.08 -10.53 3.65
N GLY A 157 -5.04 -9.86 3.14
CA GLY A 157 -4.93 -8.40 3.24
C GLY A 157 -6.10 -7.68 2.57
N GLY A 158 -6.50 -8.11 1.38
CA GLY A 158 -7.68 -7.62 0.67
C GLY A 158 -8.98 -7.78 1.46
N VAL A 159 -9.15 -8.90 2.15
CA VAL A 159 -10.28 -9.10 3.10
C VAL A 159 -10.25 -8.03 4.20
N GLY A 160 -9.06 -7.71 4.74
CA GLY A 160 -8.89 -6.64 5.72
C GLY A 160 -9.28 -5.25 5.17
N VAL A 161 -8.91 -4.95 3.93
CA VAL A 161 -9.32 -3.72 3.23
C VAL A 161 -10.84 -3.65 3.12
N VAL A 162 -11.48 -4.71 2.65
CA VAL A 162 -12.95 -4.76 2.52
C VAL A 162 -13.62 -4.58 3.87
N LEU A 163 -13.20 -5.33 4.90
CA LEU A 163 -13.77 -5.22 6.24
C LEU A 163 -13.62 -3.81 6.83
N GLY A 164 -12.43 -3.21 6.71
CA GLY A 164 -12.20 -1.85 7.20
C GLY A 164 -13.03 -0.80 6.47
N THR A 165 -13.23 -0.98 5.17
CA THR A 165 -14.00 -0.02 4.36
C THR A 165 -15.51 -0.14 4.58
N VAL A 166 -16.04 -1.37 4.76
CA VAL A 166 -17.45 -1.56 5.07
C VAL A 166 -17.78 -1.36 6.55
N ALA A 167 -16.76 -1.19 7.43
CA ALA A 167 -16.93 -1.01 8.86
C ALA A 167 -17.92 0.11 9.20
N GLY A 168 -17.83 1.25 8.51
CA GLY A 168 -18.75 2.37 8.68
C GLY A 168 -20.21 1.97 8.42
N LYS A 169 -20.48 1.18 7.37
CA LYS A 169 -21.83 0.69 7.06
C LYS A 169 -22.32 -0.32 8.07
N ILE A 170 -21.47 -1.24 8.49
CA ILE A 170 -21.81 -2.24 9.52
C ILE A 170 -22.19 -1.52 10.80
N ILE A 171 -21.41 -0.56 11.25
CA ILE A 171 -21.69 0.20 12.48
C ILE A 171 -22.97 1.04 12.32
N THR A 172 -23.17 1.72 11.19
CA THR A 172 -24.40 2.48 10.93
C THR A 172 -25.64 1.59 10.95
N PHE A 173 -25.54 0.35 10.47
CA PHE A 173 -26.65 -0.60 10.47
C PHE A 173 -27.01 -1.12 11.89
N ILE A 174 -25.98 -1.30 12.74
CA ILE A 174 -26.16 -1.80 14.12
C ILE A 174 -26.67 -0.69 15.05
N MET A 175 -26.27 0.57 14.81
CA MET A 175 -26.61 1.70 15.68
C MET A 175 -28.05 2.18 15.45
N PRO A 176 -28.69 2.78 16.48
CA PRO A 176 -30.00 3.40 16.34
C PRO A 176 -30.03 4.47 15.25
N LYS A 177 -31.19 4.61 14.58
CA LYS A 177 -31.38 5.68 13.59
C LYS A 177 -31.23 7.06 14.24
N GLY A 178 -30.48 7.94 13.59
CA GLY A 178 -30.18 9.29 14.12
C GLY A 178 -28.90 9.38 14.96
N THR A 179 -28.13 8.29 15.09
CA THR A 179 -26.81 8.35 15.74
C THR A 179 -25.87 9.28 14.96
N SER A 180 -25.19 10.19 15.68
CA SER A 180 -24.26 11.14 15.06
C SER A 180 -23.07 10.46 14.38
N GLU A 181 -22.54 11.08 13.32
CA GLU A 181 -21.36 10.57 12.61
C GLU A 181 -20.13 10.41 13.50
N ALA A 182 -19.95 11.27 14.48
CA ALA A 182 -18.85 11.18 15.46
C ALA A 182 -18.94 9.88 16.30
N VAL A 183 -20.15 9.49 16.74
CA VAL A 183 -20.35 8.23 17.46
C VAL A 183 -20.12 7.02 16.55
N ILE A 184 -20.62 7.07 15.31
CA ILE A 184 -20.38 6.03 14.33
C ILE A 184 -18.88 5.88 14.09
N ARG A 185 -18.16 6.97 13.87
CA ARG A 185 -16.70 7.00 13.69
C ARG A 185 -15.96 6.37 14.88
N ASN A 186 -16.31 6.76 16.11
CA ASN A 186 -15.72 6.15 17.31
C ASN A 186 -15.87 4.64 17.34
N ASN A 187 -17.03 4.12 16.93
CA ASN A 187 -17.31 2.69 16.91
C ASN A 187 -16.62 1.97 15.74
N VAL A 188 -16.36 2.64 14.61
CA VAL A 188 -15.56 2.10 13.50
C VAL A 188 -14.12 1.83 13.97
N PHE A 189 -13.51 2.72 14.74
CA PHE A 189 -12.18 2.51 15.30
C PHE A 189 -12.16 1.37 16.33
N ILE A 190 -13.21 1.24 17.17
CA ILE A 190 -13.36 0.09 18.08
C ILE A 190 -13.47 -1.20 17.27
N PHE A 191 -14.31 -1.23 16.24
CA PHE A 191 -14.48 -2.39 15.36
C PHE A 191 -13.15 -2.82 14.76
N GLY A 192 -12.37 -1.88 14.18
CA GLY A 192 -11.05 -2.16 13.66
C GLY A 192 -10.10 -2.74 14.70
N ALA A 193 -10.06 -2.16 15.90
CA ALA A 193 -9.24 -2.62 17.01
C ALA A 193 -9.62 -4.05 17.46
N VAL A 194 -10.92 -4.36 17.56
CA VAL A 194 -11.41 -5.70 17.91
C VAL A 194 -10.97 -6.73 16.87
N ILE A 195 -11.10 -6.42 15.56
CA ILE A 195 -10.63 -7.33 14.52
C ILE A 195 -9.11 -7.52 14.57
N MET A 196 -8.34 -6.45 14.83
CA MET A 196 -6.88 -6.57 15.01
C MET A 196 -6.52 -7.55 16.14
N ILE A 197 -7.22 -7.49 17.27
CA ILE A 197 -7.00 -8.41 18.40
C ILE A 197 -7.43 -9.84 18.05
N ILE A 198 -8.55 -10.03 17.35
CA ILE A 198 -8.98 -11.35 16.85
C ILE A 198 -7.90 -11.93 15.92
N CYS A 199 -7.40 -11.14 14.98
CA CYS A 199 -6.32 -11.55 14.08
C CYS A 199 -5.06 -11.95 14.85
N LEU A 200 -4.68 -11.18 15.87
CA LEU A 200 -3.55 -11.51 16.74
C LEU A 200 -3.76 -12.86 17.42
N MET A 201 -4.93 -13.08 18.01
CA MET A 201 -5.25 -14.36 18.67
C MET A 201 -5.13 -15.54 17.69
N VAL A 202 -5.67 -15.40 16.48
CA VAL A 202 -5.54 -16.44 15.44
C VAL A 202 -4.07 -16.73 15.14
N VAL A 203 -3.24 -15.71 14.92
CA VAL A 203 -1.83 -15.89 14.60
C VAL A 203 -1.09 -16.53 15.79
N VAL A 204 -1.24 -16.00 16.99
CA VAL A 204 -0.48 -16.46 18.18
C VAL A 204 -0.85 -17.90 18.57
N PHE A 205 -2.14 -18.24 18.55
CA PHE A 205 -2.58 -19.56 19.04
C PHE A 205 -2.53 -20.65 17.97
N LEU A 206 -2.72 -20.31 16.68
CA LEU A 206 -2.85 -21.29 15.61
C LEU A 206 -1.61 -21.44 14.74
N VAL A 207 -0.80 -20.36 14.55
CA VAL A 207 0.40 -20.45 13.69
C VAL A 207 1.56 -21.12 14.42
N LYS A 208 1.73 -20.91 15.72
CA LYS A 208 2.80 -21.45 16.57
C LYS A 208 4.18 -21.37 15.91
N GLU A 209 4.81 -20.23 16.00
CA GLU A 209 6.19 -20.06 15.57
C GLU A 209 7.11 -20.96 16.43
N PRO A 210 8.06 -21.69 15.82
CA PRO A 210 8.94 -22.59 16.59
C PRO A 210 9.82 -21.81 17.57
N ASP A 211 10.13 -22.44 18.70
CA ASP A 211 11.12 -21.92 19.65
C ASP A 211 12.47 -21.80 18.93
N ASN A 212 13.03 -20.62 18.90
CA ASN A 212 14.28 -20.31 18.21
C ASN A 212 15.36 -19.78 19.15
N ARG A 213 15.27 -20.10 20.44
CA ARG A 213 16.34 -19.77 21.40
C ARG A 213 17.64 -20.44 20.97
N ILE A 214 18.66 -19.64 20.77
CA ILE A 214 20.00 -20.08 20.40
C ILE A 214 20.99 -19.72 21.50
N SER A 215 22.12 -20.46 21.55
CA SER A 215 23.15 -20.18 22.50
C SER A 215 23.83 -18.83 22.25
N LYS A 216 24.40 -18.21 23.29
CA LYS A 216 25.17 -16.96 23.13
C LYS A 216 26.31 -17.10 22.13
N ALA A 217 26.95 -18.28 22.04
CA ALA A 217 28.03 -18.56 21.11
C ALA A 217 27.56 -18.50 19.64
N GLU A 218 26.38 -19.06 19.34
CA GLU A 218 25.78 -19.00 17.98
C GLU A 218 25.35 -17.58 17.59
N ILE A 219 24.90 -16.76 18.56
CA ILE A 219 24.60 -15.34 18.32
C ILE A 219 25.85 -14.61 17.85
N ILE A 220 26.96 -14.78 18.56
CA ILE A 220 28.25 -14.13 18.26
C ILE A 220 28.76 -14.56 16.87
N THR A 221 28.66 -15.84 16.54
CA THR A 221 29.09 -16.38 15.25
C THR A 221 28.27 -15.79 14.10
N ARG A 222 26.94 -15.75 14.22
CA ARG A 222 26.06 -15.14 13.21
C ARG A 222 26.27 -13.64 13.05
N GLU A 223 26.54 -12.91 14.14
CA GLU A 223 26.86 -11.48 14.05
C GLU A 223 28.19 -11.22 13.34
N ALA A 224 29.19 -12.09 13.53
CA ALA A 224 30.45 -12.00 12.83
C ALA A 224 30.32 -12.29 11.33
N GLU A 225 29.51 -13.28 10.95
CA GLU A 225 29.16 -13.57 9.54
C GLU A 225 28.43 -12.41 8.89
N PHE A 226 27.45 -11.83 9.59
CA PHE A 226 26.68 -10.69 9.08
C PHE A 226 27.54 -9.43 8.88
N LYS A 227 28.51 -9.19 9.78
CA LYS A 227 29.49 -8.08 9.62
C LYS A 227 30.39 -8.30 8.40
N LYS A 228 30.81 -9.55 8.12
CA LYS A 228 31.60 -9.90 6.92
C LYS A 228 30.81 -9.68 5.64
N ASP A 229 29.52 -10.07 5.60
CA ASP A 229 28.66 -9.88 4.45
C ASP A 229 28.32 -8.41 4.20
N LYS A 230 28.15 -7.63 5.27
CA LYS A 230 27.95 -6.18 5.17
C LYS A 230 29.18 -5.49 4.59
N ALA A 231 30.38 -5.81 5.05
CA ALA A 231 31.62 -5.26 4.52
C ALA A 231 31.84 -5.58 3.03
N LYS A 232 31.32 -6.72 2.53
CA LYS A 232 31.33 -7.05 1.09
C LYS A 232 30.30 -6.25 0.28
N LYS A 233 29.17 -5.82 0.89
CA LYS A 233 28.09 -5.08 0.21
C LYS A 233 28.31 -3.57 0.21
N ASP A 234 28.93 -2.99 1.25
CA ASP A 234 29.14 -1.55 1.36
C ASP A 234 30.15 -0.98 0.35
N GLY A 235 30.90 -1.86 -0.35
CA GLY A 235 31.84 -1.46 -1.42
C GLY A 235 31.21 -1.16 -2.79
N LYS A 236 29.88 -1.35 -2.99
CA LYS A 236 29.25 -1.23 -4.32
C LYS A 236 27.85 -0.58 -4.24
N GLY A 237 27.73 0.61 -3.70
CA GLY A 237 26.45 1.29 -3.58
C GLY A 237 26.39 2.66 -4.23
N GLY A 238 25.80 2.75 -5.40
CA GLY A 238 25.45 4.01 -6.07
C GLY A 238 24.89 3.77 -7.46
N LEU A 239 24.01 4.65 -7.96
CA LEU A 239 23.42 4.56 -9.31
C LEU A 239 24.47 4.38 -10.43
N LYS A 240 25.71 4.84 -10.22
CA LYS A 240 26.84 4.68 -11.17
C LYS A 240 27.39 3.24 -11.23
N SER A 241 27.07 2.37 -10.27
CA SER A 241 27.55 0.97 -10.23
C SER A 241 26.53 -0.04 -10.76
N THR A 242 25.44 0.40 -11.38
CA THR A 242 24.38 -0.50 -11.85
C THR A 242 24.76 -1.38 -13.03
N GLY A 243 25.90 -1.10 -13.70
CA GLY A 243 26.33 -1.87 -14.89
C GLY A 243 25.34 -1.81 -16.05
N LEU A 244 24.37 -0.88 -16.01
CA LEU A 244 23.42 -0.64 -17.08
C LEU A 244 24.04 0.19 -18.20
N SER A 245 23.64 -0.06 -19.43
CA SER A 245 23.88 0.85 -20.55
C SER A 245 23.20 2.20 -20.31
N LYS A 246 23.68 3.24 -20.99
CA LYS A 246 23.05 4.58 -20.90
C LYS A 246 21.56 4.55 -21.27
N GLY A 247 21.16 3.71 -22.20
CA GLY A 247 19.76 3.54 -22.65
C GLY A 247 18.88 2.89 -21.58
N GLU A 248 19.38 1.82 -20.95
CA GLU A 248 18.69 1.13 -19.85
C GLU A 248 18.57 2.01 -18.61
N LEU A 249 19.65 2.73 -18.24
CA LEU A 249 19.60 3.67 -17.13
C LEU A 249 18.58 4.79 -17.38
N LYS A 250 18.52 5.34 -18.60
CA LYS A 250 17.51 6.32 -18.98
C LYS A 250 16.10 5.73 -18.84
N SER A 251 15.86 4.51 -19.34
CA SER A 251 14.57 3.82 -19.23
C SER A 251 14.19 3.57 -17.76
N LEU A 252 15.13 3.17 -16.92
CA LEU A 252 14.90 2.99 -15.48
C LEU A 252 14.49 4.30 -14.80
N ILE A 253 15.23 5.39 -15.03
CA ILE A 253 14.93 6.68 -14.41
C ILE A 253 13.53 7.15 -14.82
N PHE A 254 13.19 7.11 -16.11
CA PHE A 254 11.86 7.51 -16.56
C PHE A 254 10.75 6.60 -16.04
N MET A 255 11.02 5.31 -15.88
CA MET A 255 10.08 4.37 -15.28
C MET A 255 9.85 4.66 -13.79
N LEU A 256 10.90 4.95 -13.02
CA LEU A 256 10.78 5.31 -11.61
C LEU A 256 10.05 6.64 -11.42
N VAL A 257 10.29 7.62 -12.30
CA VAL A 257 9.56 8.90 -12.30
C VAL A 257 8.08 8.68 -12.68
N ALA A 258 7.78 7.81 -13.66
CA ALA A 258 6.40 7.45 -13.99
C ALA A 258 5.68 6.78 -12.81
N LEU A 259 6.36 5.88 -12.09
CA LEU A 259 5.86 5.26 -10.87
C LEU A 259 5.61 6.29 -9.76
N PHE A 260 6.52 7.25 -9.59
CA PHE A 260 6.36 8.33 -8.64
C PHE A 260 5.05 9.11 -8.91
N PHE A 261 4.81 9.54 -10.14
CA PHE A 261 3.58 10.24 -10.49
C PHE A 261 2.33 9.38 -10.34
N ASN A 262 2.40 8.10 -10.72
CA ASN A 262 1.28 7.17 -10.53
C ASN A 262 0.91 7.02 -9.05
N SER A 263 1.89 6.69 -8.19
CA SER A 263 1.65 6.52 -6.76
C SER A 263 1.20 7.81 -6.10
N ASN A 264 1.77 8.93 -6.53
CA ASN A 264 1.36 10.26 -6.07
C ASN A 264 -0.13 10.54 -6.33
N ALA A 265 -0.63 10.22 -7.53
CA ALA A 265 -2.06 10.34 -7.86
C ALA A 265 -2.92 9.40 -7.03
N THR A 266 -2.57 8.10 -7.00
CA THR A 266 -3.39 7.07 -6.34
C THR A 266 -3.46 7.25 -4.83
N ASP A 267 -2.34 7.56 -4.18
CA ASP A 267 -2.27 7.72 -2.73
C ASP A 267 -2.97 9.01 -2.28
N SER A 268 -2.87 10.09 -3.08
CA SER A 268 -3.61 11.34 -2.83
C SER A 268 -5.13 11.14 -2.92
N ILE A 269 -5.59 10.37 -3.92
CA ILE A 269 -7.01 10.02 -4.03
C ILE A 269 -7.45 9.20 -2.82
N GLN A 270 -6.71 8.17 -2.43
CA GLN A 270 -7.04 7.34 -1.27
C GLN A 270 -7.11 8.15 0.03
N THR A 271 -6.20 9.13 0.19
CA THR A 271 -6.14 9.97 1.38
C THR A 271 -7.31 10.96 1.47
N TYR A 272 -7.67 11.59 0.34
CA TYR A 272 -8.61 12.72 0.37
C TYR A 272 -9.98 12.42 -0.22
N PHE A 273 -10.22 11.22 -0.79
CA PHE A 273 -11.51 10.91 -1.42
C PHE A 273 -12.68 10.96 -0.44
N THR A 274 -12.50 10.46 0.79
CA THR A 274 -13.56 10.50 1.81
C THR A 274 -13.91 11.96 2.16
N THR A 275 -12.90 12.82 2.26
CA THR A 275 -13.09 14.25 2.50
C THR A 275 -13.82 14.92 1.32
N PHE A 276 -13.37 14.66 0.08
CA PHE A 276 -14.07 15.13 -1.11
C PHE A 276 -15.54 14.70 -1.14
N ALA A 277 -15.80 13.42 -0.93
CA ALA A 277 -17.15 12.87 -1.00
C ALA A 277 -18.07 13.46 0.08
N LYS A 278 -17.54 13.73 1.28
CA LYS A 278 -18.30 14.36 2.36
C LYS A 278 -18.65 15.82 2.04
N TYR A 279 -17.70 16.62 1.58
CA TYR A 279 -17.89 18.07 1.46
C TYR A 279 -18.40 18.54 0.09
N GLU A 280 -18.18 17.76 -0.97
CA GLU A 280 -18.62 18.13 -2.33
C GLU A 280 -19.84 17.34 -2.83
N LEU A 281 -20.09 16.15 -2.24
CA LEU A 281 -21.18 15.26 -2.67
C LEU A 281 -22.22 15.00 -1.58
N ASP A 282 -22.05 15.58 -0.40
CA ASP A 282 -22.91 15.38 0.79
C ASP A 282 -23.08 13.90 1.19
N PHE A 283 -22.03 13.10 0.96
CA PHE A 283 -22.03 11.69 1.35
C PHE A 283 -21.72 11.55 2.83
N SER A 284 -22.40 10.64 3.52
CA SER A 284 -21.95 10.21 4.85
C SER A 284 -20.55 9.58 4.76
N GLU A 285 -19.78 9.68 5.83
CA GLU A 285 -18.43 9.09 5.90
C GLU A 285 -18.43 7.59 5.57
N SER A 286 -19.49 6.88 6.01
CA SER A 286 -19.68 5.46 5.72
C SER A 286 -19.91 5.18 4.23
N ASN A 287 -20.67 6.03 3.52
CA ASN A 287 -20.89 5.91 2.07
C ASN A 287 -19.61 6.19 1.30
N ALA A 288 -18.89 7.25 1.70
CA ALA A 288 -17.62 7.63 1.08
C ALA A 288 -16.58 6.50 1.21
N SER A 289 -16.48 5.88 2.39
CA SER A 289 -15.59 4.72 2.63
C SER A 289 -15.98 3.51 1.78
N LEU A 290 -17.27 3.26 1.60
CA LEU A 290 -17.74 2.16 0.75
C LEU A 290 -17.32 2.31 -0.71
N ILE A 291 -17.27 3.52 -1.23
CA ILE A 291 -16.80 3.80 -2.60
C ILE A 291 -15.31 3.45 -2.74
N ILE A 292 -14.49 3.71 -1.72
CA ILE A 292 -13.08 3.28 -1.70
C ILE A 292 -12.99 1.74 -1.73
N ALA A 293 -13.90 1.03 -1.03
CA ALA A 293 -13.95 -0.44 -1.10
C ALA A 293 -14.27 -0.95 -2.51
N LEU A 294 -15.22 -0.31 -3.19
CA LEU A 294 -15.57 -0.66 -4.57
C LEU A 294 -14.36 -0.48 -5.50
N PHE A 295 -13.60 0.58 -5.33
CA PHE A 295 -12.35 0.80 -6.07
C PHE A 295 -11.32 -0.31 -5.80
N ALA A 296 -11.10 -0.67 -4.54
CA ALA A 296 -10.17 -1.72 -4.16
C ALA A 296 -10.60 -3.10 -4.69
N ALA A 297 -11.89 -3.42 -4.59
CA ALA A 297 -12.45 -4.66 -5.14
C ALA A 297 -12.33 -4.72 -6.67
N ALA A 298 -12.62 -3.62 -7.36
CA ALA A 298 -12.46 -3.52 -8.81
C ALA A 298 -10.99 -3.68 -9.23
N THR A 299 -10.05 -3.12 -8.46
CA THR A 299 -8.61 -3.29 -8.68
C THR A 299 -8.20 -4.76 -8.52
N ALA A 300 -8.71 -5.45 -7.50
CA ALA A 300 -8.43 -6.87 -7.29
C ALA A 300 -8.96 -7.75 -8.43
N ILE A 301 -10.19 -7.48 -8.90
CA ILE A 301 -10.79 -8.18 -10.06
C ILE A 301 -10.00 -7.87 -11.34
N GLY A 302 -9.64 -6.62 -11.55
CA GLY A 302 -8.86 -6.15 -12.70
C GLY A 302 -7.44 -6.75 -12.76
N ALA A 303 -6.88 -7.22 -11.65
CA ALA A 303 -5.56 -7.84 -11.59
C ALA A 303 -5.48 -9.12 -12.45
N ILE A 304 -6.58 -9.88 -12.55
CA ILE A 304 -6.63 -11.12 -13.34
C ILE A 304 -6.41 -10.85 -14.85
N PRO A 305 -7.19 -9.98 -15.51
CA PRO A 305 -6.95 -9.64 -16.92
C PRO A 305 -5.66 -8.84 -17.11
N ALA A 306 -5.24 -8.02 -16.15
CA ALA A 306 -4.04 -7.19 -16.25
C ALA A 306 -2.78 -8.00 -16.54
N GLY A 307 -2.59 -9.13 -15.86
CA GLY A 307 -1.46 -10.02 -16.08
C GLY A 307 -1.50 -10.71 -17.46
N LYS A 308 -2.70 -11.11 -17.92
CA LYS A 308 -2.88 -11.73 -19.26
C LYS A 308 -2.64 -10.73 -20.39
N LEU A 309 -3.20 -9.52 -20.26
CA LEU A 309 -3.02 -8.45 -21.24
C LEU A 309 -1.56 -7.99 -21.32
N GLY A 310 -0.88 -7.87 -20.17
CA GLY A 310 0.54 -7.51 -20.12
C GLY A 310 1.44 -8.52 -20.84
N ARG A 311 1.11 -9.81 -20.78
CA ARG A 311 1.81 -10.87 -21.54
C ARG A 311 1.48 -10.84 -23.02
N ARG A 312 0.21 -10.61 -23.40
CA ARG A 312 -0.26 -10.68 -24.81
C ARG A 312 0.10 -9.44 -25.62
N PHE A 313 -0.09 -8.24 -25.05
CA PHE A 313 0.08 -6.97 -25.76
C PHE A 313 1.34 -6.19 -25.38
N GLY A 314 2.14 -6.71 -24.45
CA GLY A 314 3.28 -6.05 -23.86
C GLY A 314 2.91 -5.23 -22.63
N ARG A 315 3.80 -5.22 -21.63
CA ARG A 315 3.56 -4.57 -20.33
C ARG A 315 3.44 -3.05 -20.45
N LYS A 316 4.31 -2.42 -21.25
CA LYS A 316 4.27 -0.98 -21.50
C LYS A 316 2.94 -0.52 -22.06
N ARG A 317 2.42 -1.20 -23.10
CA ARG A 317 1.14 -0.87 -23.72
C ARG A 317 -0.02 -1.04 -22.74
N THR A 318 -0.01 -2.10 -21.95
CA THR A 318 -1.03 -2.37 -20.92
C THR A 318 -1.02 -1.30 -19.84
N ILE A 319 0.14 -0.86 -19.36
CA ILE A 319 0.27 0.24 -18.40
C ILE A 319 -0.27 1.55 -19.01
N MET A 320 0.13 1.87 -20.24
CA MET A 320 -0.32 3.08 -20.94
C MET A 320 -1.85 3.11 -21.13
N SER A 321 -2.45 1.97 -21.52
CA SER A 321 -3.91 1.86 -21.65
C SER A 321 -4.63 2.04 -20.29
N GLY A 322 -4.05 1.51 -19.21
CA GLY A 322 -4.55 1.73 -17.85
C GLY A 322 -4.62 3.21 -17.47
N TRP A 323 -3.51 3.93 -17.61
CA TRP A 323 -3.48 5.36 -17.32
C TRP A 323 -4.38 6.19 -18.24
N ALA A 324 -4.38 5.89 -19.55
CA ALA A 324 -5.23 6.61 -20.51
C ALA A 324 -6.72 6.45 -20.17
N GLY A 325 -7.15 5.23 -19.80
CA GLY A 325 -8.53 4.97 -19.41
C GLY A 325 -8.91 5.68 -18.10
N VAL A 326 -8.06 5.63 -17.07
CA VAL A 326 -8.30 6.34 -15.80
C VAL A 326 -8.36 7.86 -16.02
N LEU A 327 -7.40 8.40 -16.79
CA LEU A 327 -7.37 9.82 -17.16
C LEU A 327 -8.67 10.25 -17.84
N ALA A 328 -9.12 9.50 -18.85
CA ALA A 328 -10.36 9.78 -19.57
C ALA A 328 -11.59 9.76 -18.65
N LEU A 329 -11.69 8.73 -17.79
CA LEU A 329 -12.81 8.61 -16.85
C LEU A 329 -12.84 9.74 -15.83
N PHE A 330 -11.69 10.16 -15.30
CA PHE A 330 -11.61 11.23 -14.31
C PHE A 330 -11.92 12.59 -14.92
N LEU A 331 -11.42 12.88 -16.13
CA LEU A 331 -11.75 14.10 -16.84
C LEU A 331 -13.24 14.17 -17.23
N LEU A 332 -13.81 13.04 -17.66
CA LEU A 332 -15.23 12.94 -17.97
C LEU A 332 -16.08 13.20 -16.72
N TYR A 333 -15.73 12.60 -15.59
CA TYR A 333 -16.41 12.85 -14.32
C TYR A 333 -16.26 14.29 -13.86
N ALA A 334 -15.05 14.84 -13.89
CA ALA A 334 -14.80 16.23 -13.49
C ALA A 334 -15.56 17.25 -14.35
N GLY A 335 -15.70 16.99 -15.65
CA GLY A 335 -16.42 17.86 -16.58
C GLY A 335 -17.94 17.80 -16.44
N THR A 336 -18.48 16.61 -16.17
CA THR A 336 -19.95 16.40 -16.12
C THR A 336 -20.55 16.48 -14.73
N LYS A 337 -19.75 16.14 -13.71
CA LYS A 337 -20.15 16.01 -12.29
C LYS A 337 -21.35 15.07 -12.04
N LEU A 338 -21.65 14.18 -13.01
CA LEU A 338 -22.77 13.24 -12.89
C LEU A 338 -22.42 12.12 -11.91
N GLN A 339 -23.25 11.92 -10.89
CA GLN A 339 -23.01 10.94 -9.84
C GLN A 339 -22.87 9.49 -10.39
N PHE A 340 -23.59 9.13 -11.44
CA PHE A 340 -23.45 7.86 -12.12
C PHE A 340 -22.02 7.65 -12.66
N LEU A 341 -21.43 8.70 -13.27
CA LEU A 341 -20.06 8.62 -13.79
C LEU A 341 -19.01 8.49 -12.69
N LEU A 342 -19.29 8.95 -11.47
CA LEU A 342 -18.42 8.66 -10.33
C LEU A 342 -18.30 7.15 -10.09
N TYR A 343 -19.42 6.43 -10.04
CA TYR A 343 -19.40 4.98 -9.84
C TYR A 343 -18.70 4.25 -10.99
N VAL A 344 -18.93 4.69 -12.22
CA VAL A 344 -18.22 4.16 -13.40
C VAL A 344 -16.72 4.44 -13.30
N ALA A 345 -16.31 5.66 -12.94
CA ALA A 345 -14.92 6.03 -12.78
C ALA A 345 -14.23 5.22 -11.65
N ILE A 346 -14.95 4.94 -10.57
CA ILE A 346 -14.42 4.15 -9.44
C ILE A 346 -14.25 2.69 -9.85
N VAL A 347 -15.28 2.05 -10.42
CA VAL A 347 -15.23 0.61 -10.76
C VAL A 347 -14.31 0.36 -11.95
N CYS A 348 -14.51 1.06 -13.06
CA CYS A 348 -13.66 0.90 -14.24
C CYS A 348 -12.24 1.44 -14.00
N GLY A 349 -12.12 2.57 -13.30
CA GLY A 349 -10.83 3.15 -12.92
C GLY A 349 -10.01 2.23 -12.01
N GLY A 350 -10.65 1.59 -11.03
CA GLY A 350 -10.00 0.58 -10.18
C GLY A 350 -9.45 -0.59 -11.00
N ALA A 351 -10.27 -1.15 -11.91
CA ALA A 351 -9.82 -2.22 -12.80
C ALA A 351 -8.68 -1.78 -13.73
N LEU A 352 -8.69 -0.55 -14.22
CA LEU A 352 -7.63 0.01 -15.06
C LEU A 352 -6.35 0.30 -14.30
N ILE A 353 -6.43 0.71 -13.03
CA ILE A 353 -5.24 0.87 -12.16
C ILE A 353 -4.56 -0.49 -11.92
N ALA A 354 -5.30 -1.60 -11.90
CA ALA A 354 -4.68 -2.92 -11.85
C ALA A 354 -3.76 -3.20 -13.05
N PHE A 355 -4.08 -2.67 -14.25
CA PHE A 355 -3.20 -2.80 -15.43
C PHE A 355 -1.84 -2.15 -15.19
N VAL A 356 -1.82 -1.09 -14.42
CA VAL A 356 -0.59 -0.40 -14.02
C VAL A 356 0.14 -1.20 -12.94
N THR A 357 -0.51 -1.44 -11.80
CA THR A 357 0.15 -2.01 -10.61
C THR A 357 0.71 -3.40 -10.83
N ILE A 358 0.01 -4.24 -11.60
CA ILE A 358 0.45 -5.62 -11.88
C ILE A 358 1.66 -5.66 -12.83
N ASN A 359 1.78 -4.71 -13.75
CA ASN A 359 2.80 -4.75 -14.81
C ASN A 359 4.02 -3.88 -14.53
N THR A 360 3.96 -2.92 -13.58
CA THR A 360 5.06 -1.97 -13.33
C THR A 360 6.26 -2.61 -12.63
N LEU A 361 6.07 -3.37 -11.56
CA LEU A 361 7.19 -4.04 -10.87
C LEU A 361 7.92 -5.03 -11.80
N PRO A 362 7.25 -5.95 -12.52
CA PRO A 362 7.92 -6.82 -13.46
C PRO A 362 8.72 -6.05 -14.53
N LEU A 363 8.18 -4.93 -15.04
CA LEU A 363 8.88 -4.11 -16.03
C LEU A 363 10.18 -3.50 -15.47
N VAL A 364 10.16 -3.00 -14.24
CA VAL A 364 11.36 -2.51 -13.55
C VAL A 364 12.39 -3.61 -13.35
N LEU A 365 11.95 -4.81 -12.95
CA LEU A 365 12.85 -5.95 -12.72
C LEU A 365 13.52 -6.44 -14.01
N GLU A 366 12.82 -6.41 -15.13
CA GLU A 366 13.38 -6.80 -16.44
C GLU A 366 14.44 -5.83 -16.94
N ILE A 367 14.31 -4.51 -16.68
CA ILE A 367 15.37 -3.53 -16.94
C ILE A 367 16.63 -3.89 -16.13
N GLY A 368 16.49 -4.40 -14.92
CA GLY A 368 17.59 -4.77 -14.03
C GLY A 368 18.28 -6.08 -14.36
N GLY A 369 17.58 -6.97 -15.01
CA GLY A 369 18.00 -8.35 -15.24
C GLY A 369 17.94 -9.24 -13.99
N PRO A 370 18.10 -10.58 -14.18
CA PRO A 370 17.87 -11.57 -13.13
C PRO A 370 18.80 -11.46 -11.91
N ASP A 371 20.01 -10.96 -12.10
CA ASP A 371 21.03 -10.92 -11.04
C ASP A 371 20.84 -9.77 -10.03
N ARG A 372 19.88 -8.85 -10.27
CA ARG A 372 19.73 -7.59 -9.52
C ARG A 372 18.31 -7.35 -9.02
N LEU A 373 17.49 -8.37 -8.92
CA LEU A 373 16.08 -8.27 -8.56
C LEU A 373 15.85 -7.49 -7.25
N GLY A 374 16.67 -7.74 -6.20
CA GLY A 374 16.56 -7.05 -4.93
C GLY A 374 16.84 -5.54 -5.02
N THR A 375 17.86 -5.14 -5.77
CA THR A 375 18.22 -3.73 -5.95
C THR A 375 17.12 -2.96 -6.69
N PHE A 376 16.58 -3.54 -7.75
CA PHE A 376 15.54 -2.92 -8.57
C PHE A 376 14.19 -2.90 -7.87
N THR A 377 13.87 -3.91 -7.06
CA THR A 377 12.74 -3.87 -6.13
C THR A 377 12.91 -2.73 -5.13
N GLY A 378 14.12 -2.50 -4.62
CA GLY A 378 14.44 -1.37 -3.75
C GLY A 378 14.18 -0.03 -4.43
N TYR A 379 14.62 0.17 -5.66
CA TYR A 379 14.34 1.40 -6.43
C TYR A 379 12.85 1.61 -6.67
N TYR A 380 12.11 0.53 -7.01
CA TYR A 380 10.66 0.57 -7.16
C TYR A 380 9.98 1.10 -5.89
N TYR A 381 10.28 0.51 -4.73
CA TYR A 381 9.69 0.94 -3.46
C TYR A 381 10.15 2.34 -3.04
N THR A 382 11.39 2.72 -3.31
CA THR A 382 11.85 4.08 -3.04
C THR A 382 11.04 5.11 -3.83
N ALA A 383 10.76 4.86 -5.10
CA ALA A 383 9.95 5.76 -5.94
C ALA A 383 8.51 5.85 -5.42
N THR A 384 7.88 4.71 -5.12
CA THR A 384 6.48 4.68 -4.64
C THR A 384 6.33 5.31 -3.26
N PHE A 385 7.19 4.98 -2.29
CA PHE A 385 7.13 5.59 -0.96
C PHE A 385 7.44 7.10 -0.98
N SER A 386 8.40 7.54 -1.82
CA SER A 386 8.63 8.97 -1.98
C SER A 386 7.39 9.69 -2.50
N ALA A 387 6.64 9.07 -3.40
CA ALA A 387 5.38 9.60 -3.91
C ALA A 387 4.29 9.66 -2.84
N SER A 388 4.16 8.60 -2.03
CA SER A 388 3.21 8.54 -0.91
C SER A 388 3.49 9.61 0.16
N ILE A 389 4.74 10.07 0.27
CA ILE A 389 5.12 11.20 1.12
C ILE A 389 4.73 12.53 0.48
N VAL A 390 5.07 12.73 -0.80
CA VAL A 390 4.92 14.02 -1.49
C VAL A 390 3.46 14.31 -1.86
N GLY A 391 2.71 13.30 -2.31
CA GLY A 391 1.36 13.45 -2.85
C GLY A 391 0.37 14.13 -1.91
N PRO A 392 0.10 13.58 -0.73
CA PRO A 392 -0.85 14.17 0.20
C PRO A 392 -0.48 15.60 0.63
N VAL A 393 0.83 15.89 0.77
CA VAL A 393 1.33 17.23 1.10
C VAL A 393 1.03 18.23 -0.02
N LEU A 394 1.31 17.86 -1.28
CA LEU A 394 1.04 18.72 -2.42
C LEU A 394 -0.45 18.97 -2.60
N VAL A 395 -1.28 17.94 -2.48
CA VAL A 395 -2.75 18.08 -2.59
C VAL A 395 -3.31 18.91 -1.46
N GLY A 396 -2.84 18.70 -0.22
CA GLY A 396 -3.23 19.54 0.92
C GLY A 396 -2.90 21.02 0.70
N GLY A 397 -1.69 21.31 0.22
CA GLY A 397 -1.28 22.66 -0.14
C GLY A 397 -2.09 23.25 -1.31
N MET A 398 -2.45 22.42 -2.30
CA MET A 398 -3.29 22.84 -3.42
C MET A 398 -4.71 23.21 -2.95
N PHE A 399 -5.27 22.49 -1.98
CA PHE A 399 -6.56 22.85 -1.39
C PHE A 399 -6.52 24.24 -0.75
N ASP A 400 -5.45 24.58 -0.05
CA ASP A 400 -5.28 25.91 0.54
C ASP A 400 -5.10 27.01 -0.50
N VAL A 401 -4.42 26.73 -1.61
CA VAL A 401 -4.26 27.66 -2.72
C VAL A 401 -5.61 27.87 -3.43
N THR A 402 -6.32 26.80 -3.75
CA THR A 402 -7.60 26.87 -4.47
C THR A 402 -8.69 27.56 -3.67
N LYS A 403 -8.66 27.48 -2.34
CA LYS A 403 -9.55 28.23 -1.45
C LYS A 403 -9.56 29.74 -1.72
N LYS A 404 -8.44 30.31 -2.17
CA LYS A 404 -8.35 31.75 -2.49
C LYS A 404 -9.09 32.15 -3.76
N PHE A 405 -9.41 31.20 -4.62
CA PHE A 405 -10.08 31.41 -5.90
C PHE A 405 -11.56 31.03 -5.88
N THR A 406 -12.09 30.51 -4.75
CA THR A 406 -13.52 30.26 -4.56
C THR A 406 -14.21 31.51 -4.06
N ALA A 407 -15.37 31.83 -4.63
CA ALA A 407 -16.13 33.04 -4.31
C ALA A 407 -16.62 33.06 -2.85
N ASP A 408 -16.89 31.91 -2.28
CA ASP A 408 -17.37 31.69 -0.92
C ASP A 408 -16.24 31.43 0.11
N GLY A 409 -14.97 31.44 -0.34
CA GLY A 409 -13.81 31.18 0.50
C GLY A 409 -13.72 29.73 1.03
N ASN A 410 -14.50 28.81 0.46
CA ASN A 410 -14.47 27.39 0.82
C ASN A 410 -13.37 26.63 0.08
N THR A 411 -12.92 25.53 0.66
CA THR A 411 -11.93 24.66 0.01
C THR A 411 -12.54 23.97 -1.20
N ASN A 412 -11.89 24.08 -2.36
CA ASN A 412 -12.33 23.41 -3.58
C ASN A 412 -11.71 22.01 -3.69
N TYR A 413 -12.42 20.98 -3.22
CA TYR A 413 -11.94 19.59 -3.30
C TYR A 413 -11.98 19.00 -4.71
N TRP A 414 -12.71 19.60 -5.66
CA TRP A 414 -12.67 19.23 -7.08
C TRP A 414 -11.28 19.32 -7.68
N SER A 415 -10.40 20.13 -7.09
CA SER A 415 -9.00 20.22 -7.49
C SER A 415 -8.26 18.87 -7.42
N LEU A 416 -8.72 17.90 -6.59
CA LEU A 416 -8.21 16.52 -6.58
C LEU A 416 -8.38 15.85 -7.95
N PHE A 417 -9.52 16.10 -8.64
CA PHE A 417 -9.84 15.57 -9.96
C PHE A 417 -9.17 16.36 -11.11
N ILE A 418 -8.38 17.37 -10.80
CA ILE A 418 -7.44 18.02 -11.72
C ILE A 418 -6.03 17.49 -11.47
N TYR A 419 -5.63 17.40 -10.21
CA TYR A 419 -4.31 16.97 -9.82
C TYR A 419 -3.99 15.52 -10.25
N ALA A 420 -4.87 14.58 -9.96
CA ALA A 420 -4.64 13.17 -10.29
C ALA A 420 -4.52 12.92 -11.80
N PRO A 421 -5.39 13.45 -12.68
CA PRO A 421 -5.21 13.42 -14.13
C PRO A 421 -3.89 14.01 -14.62
N VAL A 422 -3.44 15.13 -14.06
CA VAL A 422 -2.14 15.73 -14.42
C VAL A 422 -1.00 14.76 -14.07
N CYS A 423 -1.03 14.16 -12.89
CA CYS A 423 -0.03 13.15 -12.51
C CYS A 423 -0.05 11.92 -13.44
N PHE A 424 -1.22 11.39 -13.80
CA PHE A 424 -1.31 10.29 -14.76
C PHE A 424 -0.81 10.67 -16.15
N ALA A 425 -1.10 11.88 -16.62
CA ALA A 425 -0.56 12.39 -17.89
C ALA A 425 0.97 12.50 -17.86
N LEU A 426 1.55 13.01 -16.76
CA LEU A 426 3.00 13.06 -16.58
C LEU A 426 3.61 11.66 -16.51
N ALA A 427 2.96 10.70 -15.84
CA ALA A 427 3.39 9.30 -15.82
C ALA A 427 3.41 8.71 -17.25
N MET A 428 2.37 8.96 -18.05
CA MET A 428 2.31 8.54 -19.45
C MET A 428 3.43 9.17 -20.29
N LEU A 429 3.67 10.47 -20.15
CA LEU A 429 4.77 11.15 -20.83
C LEU A 429 6.13 10.54 -20.48
N CYS A 430 6.39 10.26 -19.21
CA CYS A 430 7.61 9.58 -18.78
C CYS A 430 7.71 8.18 -19.38
N MET A 431 6.62 7.41 -19.42
CA MET A 431 6.60 6.06 -19.97
C MET A 431 6.91 6.04 -21.47
N THR A 432 6.61 7.08 -22.23
CA THR A 432 6.98 7.15 -23.66
C THR A 432 8.48 7.02 -23.87
N GLN A 433 9.28 7.51 -22.91
CA GLN A 433 10.75 7.48 -22.96
C GLN A 433 11.35 6.14 -22.52
N VAL A 434 10.55 5.23 -21.94
CA VAL A 434 10.98 3.88 -21.56
C VAL A 434 11.03 3.01 -22.81
N LYS A 435 12.26 2.57 -23.18
CA LYS A 435 12.51 1.78 -24.39
C LYS A 435 13.01 0.36 -24.09
N HIS A 436 13.37 0.07 -22.84
CA HIS A 436 13.92 -1.21 -22.40
C HIS A 436 13.02 -1.84 -21.33
N GLY A 437 13.15 -3.16 -21.13
CA GLY A 437 12.39 -3.90 -20.10
C GLY A 437 11.11 -4.55 -20.62
N GLU A 438 10.79 -4.45 -21.92
CA GLU A 438 9.79 -5.33 -22.53
C GLU A 438 10.45 -6.65 -22.95
N THR A 439 9.99 -7.74 -22.38
CA THR A 439 10.27 -9.08 -22.93
C THR A 439 9.74 -9.11 -24.36
N GLN A 440 10.55 -9.57 -25.32
CA GLN A 440 10.02 -9.88 -26.64
C GLN A 440 8.86 -10.85 -26.43
N THR A 441 7.68 -10.46 -26.86
CA THR A 441 6.55 -11.39 -26.97
C THR A 441 7.03 -12.54 -27.84
N ILE A 442 7.20 -13.71 -27.25
CA ILE A 442 7.34 -14.94 -28.03
C ILE A 442 6.00 -15.02 -28.75
N SER A 443 6.03 -14.89 -30.08
CA SER A 443 4.81 -15.00 -30.87
C SER A 443 4.24 -16.41 -30.68
N ASP A 444 2.91 -16.52 -30.69
CA ASP A 444 2.25 -17.82 -30.54
C ASP A 444 2.79 -18.84 -31.62
N GLU A 445 3.29 -18.35 -32.77
CA GLU A 445 4.02 -19.11 -33.78
C GLU A 445 5.30 -19.79 -33.28
N VAL A 446 6.09 -19.10 -32.41
CA VAL A 446 7.32 -19.69 -31.85
C VAL A 446 6.99 -20.71 -30.75
N ILE A 447 5.88 -20.50 -30.03
CA ILE A 447 5.40 -21.48 -29.03
C ILE A 447 4.87 -22.73 -29.70
N GLU A 448 4.19 -22.61 -30.86
CA GLU A 448 3.74 -23.74 -31.67
C GLU A 448 4.92 -24.47 -32.35
N GLU A 449 5.95 -23.74 -32.76
CA GLU A 449 7.17 -24.32 -33.35
C GLU A 449 7.97 -25.12 -32.32
N ILE A 450 8.10 -24.61 -31.06
CA ILE A 450 8.76 -25.35 -29.97
C ILE A 450 7.92 -26.55 -29.50
N ALA A 451 6.58 -26.47 -29.59
CA ALA A 451 5.70 -27.57 -29.22
C ALA A 451 5.59 -28.66 -30.30
N GLN A 452 6.06 -28.42 -31.53
CA GLN A 452 6.13 -29.40 -32.62
C GLN A 452 7.49 -30.13 -32.68
N ASP A 453 8.53 -29.60 -32.01
CA ASP A 453 9.87 -30.20 -31.95
C ASP A 453 10.08 -31.10 -30.70
N ASP A 454 9.12 -31.19 -29.75
CA ASP A 454 9.06 -32.12 -28.60
C ASP A 454 8.09 -33.31 -28.93
#